data_22fd8c3b45911362802f20af581c6bd9
#
_entry.id   22fd8c3b45911362802f20af581c6bd9
#
_cell.length_a   1.000
_cell.length_b   1.000
_cell.length_c   1.000
_cell.angle_alpha   90.00
_cell.angle_beta   90.00
_cell.angle_gamma   90.00
#
_symmetry.space_group_name_H-M   'P 1'
#
loop_
_entity.id
_entity.type
_entity.pdbx_description
1 polymer ?
#
loop_
_entity_poly.entity_id
_entity_poly.type
_entity_poly.pdbx_seq_one_letter_code
_entity_poly.pdbx_strand_id
1 'polypeptide(L)'
;MASQSAKSAPAAVAWTGHDTWLLALVGISIAVVVLLISWAKLHAFLALLVGALTVSMLSGAGVEKAADSFTTGLGTIMGKVGILIVLGAVLGRLMADSGGIDQIVATLTRVAGPKRLPWAVTAIACIVGLPMFFEVGFVMLVPLVLQIARRADYPVLRVGIPAMAGLATVHALVPPHPGVLVAVNAVHADIGLTLVYGLIVAIPCAIVVGPLFTAYIWPRVSARVPDSALAAFTTAAPPSAAVTVALDHARSHVRAGTRRSASASASAASTGVAVTDRPEAPTDAVREEDEEGEPRSRRRAPRFSVTVGTILLPIALMMLKASCDTFHWAHGALLTTVEFLGTPMISLLAAILVALFTFGWAVGSSRREVQETLSRSFPPIAGVLVIVGAGGGYSAALQDSGINAAIGEAAQHLHISLLLLAWLVAALMRTATGSGTVATVAAAGIVGPLAQGLDSPHAALLALALGSGAAFLGHVNDASFWMFKEYFGLSVGGTLRTWTVSHTLLSLTSLGVILLLDTVV
;
A
#
# COMPACT_ATOMS: atom_id res chain seq x y z
N MET A 1 26.05 -55.87 -2.33
CA MET A 1 24.58 -56.01 -2.28
C MET A 1 24.02 -54.82 -1.53
N ALA A 2 23.68 -53.78 -2.24
CA ALA A 2 23.05 -52.56 -1.69
C ALA A 2 21.56 -52.65 -1.98
N SER A 3 20.76 -52.87 -0.93
CA SER A 3 19.31 -52.81 -0.96
C SER A 3 18.89 -51.34 -1.06
N GLN A 4 18.48 -50.91 -2.25
CA GLN A 4 17.76 -49.64 -2.42
C GLN A 4 16.36 -49.81 -1.83
N SER A 5 16.15 -49.20 -0.68
CA SER A 5 14.82 -48.99 -0.11
C SER A 5 14.05 -48.06 -1.07
N ALA A 6 13.18 -48.61 -1.90
CA ALA A 6 12.20 -47.88 -2.65
C ALA A 6 11.29 -47.13 -1.66
N LYS A 7 11.41 -45.83 -1.57
CA LYS A 7 10.39 -44.98 -0.94
C LYS A 7 9.10 -45.20 -1.73
N SER A 8 8.16 -45.96 -1.14
CA SER A 8 6.80 -46.05 -1.65
C SER A 8 6.21 -44.65 -1.74
N ALA A 9 5.76 -44.27 -2.94
CA ALA A 9 4.96 -43.08 -3.12
C ALA A 9 3.76 -43.14 -2.14
N PRO A 10 3.40 -42.05 -1.48
CA PRO A 10 2.23 -42.02 -0.62
C PRO A 10 1.01 -42.43 -1.46
N ALA A 11 0.26 -43.41 -0.95
CA ALA A 11 -0.98 -43.87 -1.59
C ALA A 11 -1.90 -42.65 -1.76
N ALA A 12 -2.40 -42.43 -2.99
CA ALA A 12 -3.38 -41.38 -3.24
C ALA A 12 -4.58 -41.59 -2.30
N VAL A 13 -4.78 -40.69 -1.38
CA VAL A 13 -5.93 -40.71 -0.47
C VAL A 13 -7.18 -40.53 -1.33
N ALA A 14 -8.10 -41.48 -1.25
CA ALA A 14 -9.31 -41.45 -2.08
C ALA A 14 -10.22 -40.34 -1.60
N TRP A 15 -10.61 -39.45 -2.51
CA TRP A 15 -11.58 -38.37 -2.28
C TRP A 15 -12.86 -38.90 -1.63
N THR A 16 -13.23 -38.32 -0.50
CA THR A 16 -14.40 -38.74 0.29
C THR A 16 -15.51 -37.69 0.29
N GLY A 17 -16.71 -38.10 0.70
CA GLY A 17 -17.81 -37.14 0.93
C GLY A 17 -17.49 -36.14 2.06
N HIS A 18 -16.60 -36.48 2.98
CA HIS A 18 -16.13 -35.59 4.03
C HIS A 18 -15.28 -34.45 3.46
N ASP A 19 -14.40 -34.72 2.49
CA ASP A 19 -13.57 -33.71 1.84
C ASP A 19 -14.42 -32.73 1.04
N THR A 20 -15.46 -33.24 0.35
CA THR A 20 -16.47 -32.40 -0.33
C THR A 20 -17.18 -31.48 0.66
N TRP A 21 -17.54 -32.00 1.85
CA TRP A 21 -18.17 -31.21 2.91
C TRP A 21 -17.23 -30.13 3.45
N LEU A 22 -15.96 -30.45 3.71
CA LEU A 22 -14.96 -29.48 4.16
C LEU A 22 -14.76 -28.35 3.14
N LEU A 23 -14.72 -28.64 1.84
CA LEU A 23 -14.67 -27.59 0.81
C LEU A 23 -15.96 -26.75 0.77
N ALA A 24 -17.12 -27.37 0.95
CA ALA A 24 -18.38 -26.61 1.06
C ALA A 24 -18.37 -25.67 2.26
N LEU A 25 -17.78 -26.08 3.40
CA LEU A 25 -17.62 -25.23 4.59
C LEU A 25 -16.74 -24.00 4.32
N VAL A 26 -15.67 -24.14 3.54
CA VAL A 26 -14.87 -22.98 3.09
C VAL A 26 -15.75 -22.02 2.32
N GLY A 27 -16.51 -22.51 1.34
CA GLY A 27 -17.43 -21.70 0.54
C GLY A 27 -18.49 -21.01 1.41
N ILE A 28 -19.09 -21.71 2.35
CA ILE A 28 -20.08 -21.18 3.30
C ILE A 28 -19.43 -20.09 4.16
N SER A 29 -18.27 -20.35 4.73
CA SER A 29 -17.55 -19.36 5.56
C SER A 29 -17.21 -18.08 4.78
N ILE A 30 -16.68 -18.23 3.56
CA ILE A 30 -16.41 -17.09 2.68
C ILE A 30 -17.71 -16.33 2.39
N ALA A 31 -18.79 -17.02 2.06
CA ALA A 31 -20.09 -16.39 1.81
C ALA A 31 -20.60 -15.63 3.03
N VAL A 32 -20.46 -16.20 4.25
CA VAL A 32 -20.81 -15.53 5.51
C VAL A 32 -19.98 -14.25 5.69
N VAL A 33 -18.64 -14.32 5.55
CA VAL A 33 -17.77 -13.14 5.68
C VAL A 33 -18.15 -12.06 4.67
N VAL A 34 -18.36 -12.45 3.40
CA VAL A 34 -18.74 -11.53 2.32
C VAL A 34 -20.10 -10.88 2.59
N LEU A 35 -21.13 -11.65 2.97
CA LEU A 35 -22.47 -11.15 3.28
C LEU A 35 -22.44 -10.18 4.46
N LEU A 36 -21.70 -10.52 5.53
CA LEU A 36 -21.59 -9.66 6.70
C LEU A 36 -20.91 -8.32 6.38
N ILE A 37 -19.87 -8.32 5.55
CA ILE A 37 -19.18 -7.08 5.16
C ILE A 37 -20.00 -6.29 4.13
N SER A 38 -20.47 -6.95 3.06
CA SER A 38 -21.03 -6.28 1.89
C SER A 38 -22.50 -5.87 2.09
N TRP A 39 -23.30 -6.76 2.70
CA TRP A 39 -24.74 -6.54 2.89
C TRP A 39 -25.07 -6.01 4.29
N ALA A 40 -24.61 -6.68 5.35
CA ALA A 40 -24.86 -6.25 6.74
C ALA A 40 -23.99 -5.07 7.17
N LYS A 41 -22.99 -4.66 6.38
CA LYS A 41 -22.05 -3.54 6.65
C LYS A 41 -21.32 -3.68 7.98
N LEU A 42 -21.10 -4.90 8.45
CA LEU A 42 -20.33 -5.17 9.66
C LEU A 42 -18.85 -4.89 9.44
N HIS A 43 -18.18 -4.48 10.52
CA HIS A 43 -16.73 -4.31 10.51
C HIS A 43 -16.03 -5.64 10.19
N ALA A 44 -14.98 -5.61 9.36
CA ALA A 44 -14.28 -6.81 8.88
C ALA A 44 -13.79 -7.73 10.02
N PHE A 45 -13.37 -7.16 11.17
CA PHE A 45 -13.03 -7.93 12.38
C PHE A 45 -14.16 -8.87 12.81
N LEU A 46 -15.37 -8.34 12.96
CA LEU A 46 -16.54 -9.13 13.38
C LEU A 46 -16.92 -10.16 12.32
N ALA A 47 -16.85 -9.79 11.05
CA ALA A 47 -17.16 -10.71 9.95
C ALA A 47 -16.19 -11.90 9.92
N LEU A 48 -14.89 -11.65 10.09
CA LEU A 48 -13.87 -12.71 10.16
C LEU A 48 -14.03 -13.58 11.41
N LEU A 49 -14.35 -12.98 12.56
CA LEU A 49 -14.63 -13.74 13.78
C LEU A 49 -15.84 -14.67 13.59
N VAL A 50 -16.96 -14.15 13.06
CA VAL A 50 -18.17 -14.97 12.79
C VAL A 50 -17.87 -16.05 11.75
N GLY A 51 -17.10 -15.73 10.70
CA GLY A 51 -16.65 -16.72 9.70
C GLY A 51 -15.82 -17.83 10.32
N ALA A 52 -14.89 -17.50 11.22
CA ALA A 52 -14.08 -18.48 11.96
C ALA A 52 -14.95 -19.39 12.83
N LEU A 53 -15.85 -18.81 13.61
CA LEU A 53 -16.80 -19.58 14.43
C LEU A 53 -17.69 -20.47 13.58
N THR A 54 -18.19 -19.98 12.44
CA THR A 54 -19.01 -20.76 11.51
C THR A 54 -18.27 -22.01 11.02
N VAL A 55 -17.02 -21.87 10.58
CA VAL A 55 -16.21 -23.00 10.12
C VAL A 55 -15.99 -24.01 11.26
N SER A 56 -15.50 -23.55 12.40
CA SER A 56 -15.17 -24.42 13.51
C SER A 56 -16.40 -25.17 14.06
N MET A 57 -17.55 -24.51 14.14
CA MET A 57 -18.79 -25.15 14.60
C MET A 57 -19.30 -26.18 13.60
N LEU A 58 -19.34 -25.87 12.33
CA LEU A 58 -19.84 -26.77 11.28
C LEU A 58 -18.87 -27.91 10.95
N SER A 59 -17.57 -27.76 11.25
CA SER A 59 -16.59 -28.86 11.19
C SER A 59 -16.64 -29.81 12.40
N GLY A 60 -17.44 -29.48 13.43
CA GLY A 60 -17.59 -30.30 14.63
C GLY A 60 -16.58 -30.00 15.75
N ALA A 61 -15.77 -28.95 15.62
CA ALA A 61 -14.75 -28.63 16.62
C ALA A 61 -15.30 -28.09 17.95
N GLY A 62 -16.53 -27.59 17.97
CA GLY A 62 -17.16 -26.99 19.15
C GLY A 62 -16.76 -25.53 19.40
N VAL A 63 -17.56 -24.82 20.20
CA VAL A 63 -17.41 -23.36 20.42
C VAL A 63 -16.13 -23.02 21.18
N GLU A 64 -15.76 -23.79 22.18
CA GLU A 64 -14.58 -23.55 23.02
C GLU A 64 -13.30 -23.63 22.17
N LYS A 65 -13.14 -24.68 21.38
CA LYS A 65 -12.00 -24.83 20.46
C LYS A 65 -11.99 -23.75 19.39
N ALA A 66 -13.16 -23.35 18.89
CA ALA A 66 -13.28 -22.25 17.92
C ALA A 66 -12.75 -20.93 18.48
N ALA A 67 -13.11 -20.59 19.73
CA ALA A 67 -12.63 -19.40 20.42
C ALA A 67 -11.13 -19.45 20.68
N ASP A 68 -10.62 -20.61 21.11
CA ASP A 68 -9.19 -20.81 21.40
C ASP A 68 -8.35 -20.72 20.11
N SER A 69 -8.76 -21.38 19.01
CA SER A 69 -8.10 -21.26 17.71
C SER A 69 -8.05 -19.82 17.22
N PHE A 70 -9.18 -19.09 17.35
CA PHE A 70 -9.23 -17.69 16.92
C PHE A 70 -8.30 -16.81 17.75
N THR A 71 -8.31 -16.92 19.07
CA THR A 71 -7.48 -16.11 19.96
C THR A 71 -5.99 -16.42 19.80
N THR A 72 -5.63 -17.69 19.65
CA THR A 72 -4.25 -18.13 19.40
C THR A 72 -3.75 -17.62 18.04
N GLY A 73 -4.55 -17.74 16.99
CA GLY A 73 -4.20 -17.25 15.66
C GLY A 73 -4.05 -15.75 15.61
N LEU A 74 -4.97 -15.01 16.27
CA LEU A 74 -4.91 -13.57 16.44
C LEU A 74 -3.61 -13.14 17.13
N GLY A 75 -3.29 -13.76 18.28
CA GLY A 75 -2.07 -13.46 19.04
C GLY A 75 -0.80 -13.74 18.25
N THR A 76 -0.77 -14.86 17.53
CA THR A 76 0.38 -15.25 16.70
C THR A 76 0.66 -14.24 15.60
N ILE A 77 -0.34 -13.84 14.84
CA ILE A 77 -0.20 -12.86 13.76
C ILE A 77 0.14 -11.47 14.29
N MET A 78 -0.47 -11.06 15.42
CA MET A 78 -0.15 -9.78 16.06
C MET A 78 1.30 -9.73 16.52
N GLY A 79 1.84 -10.81 17.08
CA GLY A 79 3.25 -10.89 17.47
C GLY A 79 4.22 -10.84 16.29
N LYS A 80 3.89 -11.49 15.17
CA LYS A 80 4.78 -11.58 13.99
C LYS A 80 4.66 -10.38 13.06
N VAL A 81 3.45 -9.95 12.74
CA VAL A 81 3.16 -8.94 11.72
C VAL A 81 2.80 -7.59 12.34
N GLY A 82 2.06 -7.57 13.44
CA GLY A 82 1.58 -6.34 14.08
C GLY A 82 2.73 -5.39 14.47
N ILE A 83 3.83 -5.92 14.99
CA ILE A 83 5.03 -5.12 15.32
C ILE A 83 5.59 -4.43 14.08
N LEU A 84 5.69 -5.13 12.95
CA LEU A 84 6.22 -4.56 11.70
C LEU A 84 5.31 -3.45 11.16
N ILE A 85 4.00 -3.62 11.28
CA ILE A 85 3.00 -2.60 10.91
C ILE A 85 3.19 -1.34 11.76
N VAL A 86 3.35 -1.49 13.08
CA VAL A 86 3.59 -0.37 14.00
C VAL A 86 4.87 0.38 13.65
N LEU A 87 5.97 -0.34 13.47
CA LEU A 87 7.26 0.26 13.12
C LEU A 87 7.21 0.99 11.77
N GLY A 88 6.55 0.41 10.76
CA GLY A 88 6.34 1.05 9.46
C GLY A 88 5.54 2.35 9.58
N ALA A 89 4.46 2.36 10.36
CA ALA A 89 3.64 3.55 10.58
C ALA A 89 4.41 4.67 11.29
N VAL A 90 5.22 4.33 12.29
CA VAL A 90 6.10 5.28 12.99
C VAL A 90 7.09 5.92 12.04
N LEU A 91 7.77 5.12 11.21
CA LEU A 91 8.72 5.63 10.21
C LEU A 91 8.04 6.55 9.21
N GLY A 92 6.89 6.14 8.67
CA GLY A 92 6.10 6.95 7.75
C GLY A 92 5.65 8.28 8.35
N ARG A 93 5.21 8.27 9.61
CA ARG A 93 4.77 9.50 10.31
C ARG A 93 5.93 10.47 10.57
N LEU A 94 7.08 9.97 11.02
CA LEU A 94 8.29 10.79 11.21
C LEU A 94 8.71 11.47 9.90
N MET A 95 8.69 10.75 8.79
CA MET A 95 8.98 11.31 7.46
C MET A 95 7.97 12.41 7.07
N ALA A 96 6.68 12.18 7.32
CA ALA A 96 5.63 13.13 6.99
C ALA A 96 5.76 14.44 7.78
N ASP A 97 5.87 14.34 9.11
CA ASP A 97 5.91 15.50 10.00
C ASP A 97 7.23 16.31 9.88
N SER A 98 8.31 15.70 9.38
CA SER A 98 9.61 16.36 9.16
C SER A 98 9.69 17.23 7.90
N GLY A 99 8.72 17.17 6.99
CA GLY A 99 8.81 17.76 5.65
C GLY A 99 9.66 16.94 4.67
N GLY A 100 9.98 15.69 5.01
CA GLY A 100 10.72 14.77 4.14
C GLY A 100 10.00 14.50 2.83
N ILE A 101 8.66 14.37 2.86
CA ILE A 101 7.82 14.20 1.67
C ILE A 101 7.96 15.42 0.75
N ASP A 102 7.84 16.64 1.30
CA ASP A 102 7.98 17.87 0.53
C ASP A 102 9.33 17.95 -0.19
N GLN A 103 10.39 17.51 0.48
CA GLN A 103 11.74 17.51 -0.08
C GLN A 103 11.89 16.52 -1.25
N ILE A 104 11.31 15.30 -1.13
CA ILE A 104 11.29 14.32 -2.21
C ILE A 104 10.58 14.92 -3.43
N VAL A 105 9.40 15.48 -3.21
CA VAL A 105 8.59 16.07 -4.28
C VAL A 105 9.29 17.26 -4.94
N ALA A 106 9.78 18.21 -4.15
CA ALA A 106 10.49 19.37 -4.68
C ALA A 106 11.67 18.96 -5.57
N THR A 107 12.44 17.98 -5.14
CA THR A 107 13.63 17.55 -5.87
C THR A 107 13.27 16.83 -7.18
N LEU A 108 12.37 15.85 -7.12
CA LEU A 108 12.01 15.05 -8.30
C LEU A 108 11.21 15.87 -9.33
N THR A 109 10.33 16.77 -8.89
CA THR A 109 9.57 17.65 -9.78
C THR A 109 10.49 18.62 -10.51
N ARG A 110 11.52 19.14 -9.83
CA ARG A 110 12.53 20.04 -10.44
C ARG A 110 13.31 19.34 -11.56
N VAL A 111 13.71 18.08 -11.34
CA VAL A 111 14.53 17.31 -12.28
C VAL A 111 13.72 16.82 -13.48
N ALA A 112 12.45 16.46 -13.29
CA ALA A 112 11.65 15.78 -14.31
C ALA A 112 11.19 16.70 -15.46
N GLY A 113 10.94 17.96 -15.20
CA GLY A 113 10.31 18.87 -16.18
C GLY A 113 8.88 18.43 -16.57
N PRO A 114 8.18 19.26 -17.40
CA PRO A 114 6.74 19.07 -17.63
C PRO A 114 6.37 17.74 -18.34
N LYS A 115 7.15 17.31 -19.33
CA LYS A 115 6.85 16.11 -20.12
C LYS A 115 7.01 14.80 -19.32
N ARG A 116 7.94 14.79 -18.35
CA ARG A 116 8.24 13.62 -17.53
C ARG A 116 7.53 13.65 -16.15
N LEU A 117 6.68 14.66 -15.92
CA LEU A 117 5.99 14.84 -14.64
C LEU A 117 5.21 13.59 -14.17
N PRO A 118 4.41 12.87 -15.01
CA PRO A 118 3.74 11.65 -14.58
C PRO A 118 4.71 10.56 -14.09
N TRP A 119 5.87 10.42 -14.73
CA TRP A 119 6.93 9.47 -14.33
C TRP A 119 7.52 9.84 -12.97
N ALA A 120 7.83 11.12 -12.78
CA ALA A 120 8.35 11.61 -11.51
C ALA A 120 7.34 11.43 -10.37
N VAL A 121 6.06 11.72 -10.64
CA VAL A 121 5.00 11.58 -9.64
C VAL A 121 4.77 10.11 -9.27
N THR A 122 4.82 9.18 -10.23
CA THR A 122 4.76 7.75 -9.93
C THR A 122 5.95 7.33 -9.03
N ALA A 123 7.17 7.75 -9.38
CA ALA A 123 8.36 7.45 -8.58
C ALA A 123 8.28 8.04 -7.16
N ILE A 124 7.81 9.30 -7.04
CA ILE A 124 7.55 9.93 -5.74
C ILE A 124 6.58 9.08 -4.91
N ALA A 125 5.46 8.70 -5.52
CA ALA A 125 4.43 7.95 -4.84
C ALA A 125 4.90 6.56 -4.42
N CYS A 126 5.72 5.89 -5.24
CA CYS A 126 6.37 4.64 -4.85
C CYS A 126 7.29 4.84 -3.64
N ILE A 127 8.20 5.83 -3.68
CA ILE A 127 9.17 6.07 -2.60
C ILE A 127 8.46 6.47 -1.30
N VAL A 128 7.51 7.40 -1.39
CA VAL A 128 6.72 7.87 -0.23
C VAL A 128 5.84 6.76 0.31
N GLY A 129 5.28 5.93 -0.57
CA GLY A 129 4.42 4.82 -0.20
C GLY A 129 5.13 3.67 0.51
N LEU A 130 6.44 3.47 0.32
CA LEU A 130 7.16 2.35 0.93
C LEU A 130 6.96 2.22 2.44
N PRO A 131 7.08 3.29 3.25
CA PRO A 131 6.86 3.21 4.70
C PRO A 131 5.42 3.54 5.13
N MET A 132 4.49 3.82 4.20
CA MET A 132 3.17 4.38 4.55
C MET A 132 2.03 3.46 4.14
N PHE A 133 0.97 3.43 4.96
CA PHE A 133 -0.31 2.81 4.58
C PHE A 133 -0.94 3.59 3.43
N PHE A 134 -1.69 2.90 2.57
CA PHE A 134 -2.29 3.49 1.39
C PHE A 134 -3.13 4.74 1.71
N GLU A 135 -4.04 4.66 2.68
CA GLU A 135 -4.95 5.74 3.05
C GLU A 135 -4.19 6.97 3.57
N VAL A 136 -3.16 6.75 4.39
CA VAL A 136 -2.31 7.82 4.94
C VAL A 136 -1.50 8.45 3.82
N GLY A 137 -0.84 7.64 2.98
CA GLY A 137 -0.09 8.11 1.81
C GLY A 137 -0.97 8.88 0.83
N PHE A 138 -2.20 8.39 0.62
CA PHE A 138 -3.20 9.06 -0.22
C PHE A 138 -3.51 10.47 0.29
N VAL A 139 -3.96 10.59 1.55
CA VAL A 139 -4.32 11.89 2.16
C VAL A 139 -3.14 12.86 2.16
N MET A 140 -1.92 12.37 2.36
CA MET A 140 -0.71 13.21 2.34
C MET A 140 -0.29 13.65 0.94
N LEU A 141 -0.48 12.79 -0.07
CA LEU A 141 -0.09 13.13 -1.45
C LEU A 141 -1.13 13.99 -2.18
N VAL A 142 -2.42 13.92 -1.83
CA VAL A 142 -3.48 14.67 -2.53
C VAL A 142 -3.24 16.19 -2.54
N PRO A 143 -2.98 16.87 -1.40
CA PRO A 143 -2.70 18.31 -1.41
C PRO A 143 -1.57 18.70 -2.36
N LEU A 144 -0.54 17.86 -2.38
CA LEU A 144 0.64 18.04 -3.19
C LEU A 144 0.36 17.82 -4.67
N VAL A 145 -0.41 16.78 -5.02
CA VAL A 145 -0.90 16.52 -6.38
C VAL A 145 -1.69 17.70 -6.91
N LEU A 146 -2.62 18.26 -6.08
CA LEU A 146 -3.42 19.42 -6.45
C LEU A 146 -2.58 20.68 -6.65
N GLN A 147 -1.57 20.90 -5.79
CA GLN A 147 -0.65 22.04 -5.94
C GLN A 147 0.22 21.90 -7.20
N ILE A 148 0.77 20.72 -7.47
CA ILE A 148 1.55 20.46 -8.70
C ILE A 148 0.68 20.70 -9.92
N ALA A 149 -0.54 20.15 -9.96
CA ALA A 149 -1.46 20.33 -11.07
C ALA A 149 -1.78 21.80 -11.33
N ARG A 150 -2.10 22.58 -10.28
CA ARG A 150 -2.40 24.02 -10.38
C ARG A 150 -1.19 24.85 -10.84
N ARG A 151 -0.02 24.64 -10.23
CA ARG A 151 1.17 25.45 -10.53
C ARG A 151 1.75 25.14 -11.90
N ALA A 152 1.65 23.89 -12.34
CA ALA A 152 2.11 23.45 -13.66
C ALA A 152 1.07 23.70 -14.78
N ASP A 153 -0.14 24.17 -14.42
CA ASP A 153 -1.30 24.29 -15.33
C ASP A 153 -1.61 22.94 -16.04
N TYR A 154 -1.63 21.89 -15.23
CA TYR A 154 -1.86 20.51 -15.70
C TYR A 154 -3.24 19.99 -15.27
N PRO A 155 -3.92 19.19 -16.11
CA PRO A 155 -5.10 18.45 -15.69
C PRO A 155 -4.81 17.61 -14.46
N VAL A 156 -5.65 17.71 -13.43
CA VAL A 156 -5.41 17.05 -12.13
C VAL A 156 -5.22 15.54 -12.26
N LEU A 157 -5.93 14.89 -13.19
CA LEU A 157 -5.82 13.44 -13.42
C LEU A 157 -4.45 13.04 -13.99
N ARG A 158 -3.79 13.95 -14.73
CA ARG A 158 -2.45 13.70 -15.27
C ARG A 158 -1.37 13.62 -14.18
N VAL A 159 -1.68 14.11 -12.99
CA VAL A 159 -0.81 14.04 -11.80
C VAL A 159 -1.38 13.04 -10.78
N GLY A 160 -2.70 13.04 -10.59
CA GLY A 160 -3.38 12.23 -9.59
C GLY A 160 -3.34 10.73 -9.86
N ILE A 161 -3.59 10.31 -11.12
CA ILE A 161 -3.53 8.88 -11.47
C ILE A 161 -2.14 8.28 -11.23
N PRO A 162 -1.03 8.91 -11.71
CA PRO A 162 0.31 8.40 -11.44
C PRO A 162 0.66 8.31 -9.96
N ALA A 163 0.22 9.30 -9.17
CA ALA A 163 0.44 9.30 -7.73
C ALA A 163 -0.25 8.11 -7.05
N MET A 164 -1.51 7.89 -7.37
CA MET A 164 -2.27 6.79 -6.78
C MET A 164 -1.82 5.43 -7.29
N ALA A 165 -1.43 5.33 -8.56
CA ALA A 165 -0.89 4.11 -9.16
C ALA A 165 0.42 3.68 -8.49
N GLY A 166 1.35 4.61 -8.28
CA GLY A 166 2.61 4.33 -7.58
C GLY A 166 2.37 3.84 -6.15
N LEU A 167 1.49 4.54 -5.42
CA LEU A 167 1.14 4.18 -4.05
C LEU A 167 0.45 2.81 -3.97
N ALA A 168 -0.52 2.53 -4.86
CA ALA A 168 -1.23 1.26 -4.92
C ALA A 168 -0.30 0.09 -5.27
N THR A 169 0.66 0.32 -6.18
CA THR A 169 1.62 -0.70 -6.61
C THR A 169 2.50 -1.17 -5.45
N VAL A 170 3.10 -0.25 -4.71
CA VAL A 170 3.96 -0.64 -3.58
C VAL A 170 3.14 -1.22 -2.44
N HIS A 171 1.94 -0.71 -2.21
CA HIS A 171 1.04 -1.23 -1.18
C HIS A 171 0.63 -2.69 -1.44
N ALA A 172 0.40 -3.07 -2.69
CA ALA A 172 -0.04 -4.41 -3.05
C ALA A 172 1.11 -5.43 -3.13
N LEU A 173 2.34 -5.00 -3.46
CA LEU A 173 3.41 -5.89 -3.88
C LEU A 173 4.67 -5.84 -3.00
N VAL A 174 4.87 -4.79 -2.22
CA VAL A 174 6.16 -4.56 -1.56
C VAL A 174 6.03 -4.60 -0.03
N PRO A 175 6.72 -5.54 0.67
CA PRO A 175 6.84 -5.43 2.13
C PRO A 175 7.49 -4.08 2.54
N PRO A 176 7.16 -3.51 3.69
CA PRO A 176 6.41 -4.09 4.82
C PRO A 176 4.90 -3.76 4.88
N HIS A 177 4.21 -3.67 3.76
CA HIS A 177 2.77 -3.42 3.79
C HIS A 177 1.97 -4.56 4.43
N PRO A 178 0.89 -4.26 5.18
CA PRO A 178 0.18 -5.24 6.01
C PRO A 178 -0.33 -6.45 5.24
N GLY A 179 -0.93 -6.24 4.07
CA GLY A 179 -1.45 -7.34 3.25
C GLY A 179 -0.33 -8.29 2.82
N VAL A 180 0.77 -7.75 2.30
CA VAL A 180 1.94 -8.54 1.87
C VAL A 180 2.58 -9.26 3.04
N LEU A 181 2.72 -8.61 4.22
CA LEU A 181 3.27 -9.25 5.41
C LEU A 181 2.42 -10.42 5.90
N VAL A 182 1.10 -10.30 5.84
CA VAL A 182 0.19 -11.41 6.19
C VAL A 182 0.33 -12.55 5.19
N ALA A 183 0.38 -12.25 3.89
CA ALA A 183 0.58 -13.25 2.85
C ALA A 183 1.92 -13.99 3.06
N VAL A 184 3.03 -13.27 3.22
CA VAL A 184 4.37 -13.80 3.49
C VAL A 184 4.36 -14.74 4.70
N ASN A 185 3.74 -14.31 5.80
CA ASN A 185 3.66 -15.13 7.01
C ASN A 185 2.81 -16.40 6.80
N ALA A 186 1.68 -16.29 6.11
CA ALA A 186 0.76 -17.40 5.89
C ALA A 186 1.35 -18.50 5.00
N VAL A 187 2.15 -18.11 3.99
CA VAL A 187 2.80 -19.07 3.07
C VAL A 187 4.24 -19.40 3.48
N HIS A 188 4.68 -18.96 4.66
CA HIS A 188 6.03 -19.15 5.19
C HIS A 188 7.17 -18.68 4.26
N ALA A 189 6.90 -17.63 3.46
CA ALA A 189 7.89 -17.06 2.55
C ALA A 189 8.96 -16.25 3.30
N ASP A 190 10.15 -16.16 2.70
CA ASP A 190 11.18 -15.23 3.16
C ASP A 190 10.80 -13.78 2.79
N ILE A 191 10.81 -12.88 3.77
CA ILE A 191 10.43 -11.46 3.57
C ILE A 191 11.44 -10.75 2.67
N GLY A 192 12.73 -11.04 2.81
CA GLY A 192 13.79 -10.43 2.01
C GLY A 192 13.67 -10.80 0.53
N LEU A 193 13.46 -12.08 0.25
CA LEU A 193 13.26 -12.57 -1.11
C LEU A 193 11.94 -12.06 -1.71
N THR A 194 10.86 -12.04 -0.92
CA THR A 194 9.58 -11.44 -1.33
C THR A 194 9.73 -9.96 -1.64
N LEU A 195 10.56 -9.23 -0.88
CA LEU A 195 10.88 -7.83 -1.16
C LEU A 195 11.60 -7.67 -2.50
N VAL A 196 12.60 -8.51 -2.79
CA VAL A 196 13.34 -8.47 -4.07
C VAL A 196 12.39 -8.72 -5.23
N TYR A 197 11.62 -9.81 -5.19
CA TYR A 197 10.65 -10.11 -6.26
C TYR A 197 9.54 -9.09 -6.32
N GLY A 198 9.05 -8.59 -5.18
CA GLY A 198 8.06 -7.53 -5.10
C GLY A 198 8.52 -6.25 -5.81
N LEU A 199 9.78 -5.83 -5.64
CA LEU A 199 10.35 -4.69 -6.34
C LEU A 199 10.47 -4.96 -7.85
N ILE A 200 10.90 -6.16 -8.26
CA ILE A 200 10.98 -6.55 -9.67
C ILE A 200 9.60 -6.49 -10.33
N VAL A 201 8.56 -6.99 -9.66
CA VAL A 201 7.18 -6.95 -10.16
C VAL A 201 6.60 -5.53 -10.12
N ALA A 202 6.91 -4.75 -9.09
CA ALA A 202 6.37 -3.41 -8.91
C ALA A 202 6.83 -2.42 -9.99
N ILE A 203 8.07 -2.53 -10.49
CA ILE A 203 8.60 -1.60 -11.51
C ILE A 203 7.75 -1.60 -12.79
N PRO A 204 7.55 -2.73 -13.49
CA PRO A 204 6.72 -2.75 -14.71
C PRO A 204 5.25 -2.37 -14.40
N CYS A 205 4.70 -2.78 -13.25
CA CYS A 205 3.36 -2.39 -12.83
C CYS A 205 3.24 -0.87 -12.67
N ALA A 206 4.17 -0.23 -11.96
CA ALA A 206 4.18 1.22 -11.76
C ALA A 206 4.29 1.97 -13.10
N ILE A 207 5.06 1.45 -14.05
CA ILE A 207 5.18 2.01 -15.41
C ILE A 207 3.85 1.89 -16.17
N VAL A 208 3.26 0.71 -16.19
CA VAL A 208 2.03 0.44 -16.96
C VAL A 208 0.86 1.24 -16.39
N VAL A 209 0.65 1.16 -15.08
CA VAL A 209 -0.53 1.73 -14.40
C VAL A 209 -0.36 3.24 -14.11
N GLY A 210 0.87 3.70 -13.91
CA GLY A 210 1.20 5.10 -13.69
C GLY A 210 1.22 5.90 -15.00
N PRO A 211 2.39 6.17 -15.59
CA PRO A 211 2.52 7.07 -16.71
C PRO A 211 1.83 6.60 -17.99
N LEU A 212 1.88 5.29 -18.34
CA LEU A 212 1.32 4.80 -19.58
C LEU A 212 -0.22 4.83 -19.57
N PHE A 213 -0.84 4.26 -18.54
CA PHE A 213 -2.30 4.31 -18.39
C PHE A 213 -2.80 5.74 -18.26
N THR A 214 -2.09 6.58 -17.52
CA THR A 214 -2.42 8.00 -17.41
C THR A 214 -2.45 8.66 -18.79
N ALA A 215 -1.43 8.47 -19.61
CA ALA A 215 -1.37 9.08 -20.95
C ALA A 215 -2.58 8.69 -21.82
N TYR A 216 -3.10 7.47 -21.65
CA TYR A 216 -4.29 6.99 -22.36
C TYR A 216 -5.60 7.55 -21.80
N ILE A 217 -5.76 7.59 -20.47
CA ILE A 217 -7.07 7.80 -19.83
C ILE A 217 -7.39 9.28 -19.54
N TRP A 218 -6.37 10.11 -19.18
CA TRP A 218 -6.62 11.48 -18.74
C TRP A 218 -7.41 12.34 -19.76
N PRO A 219 -7.24 12.20 -21.11
CA PRO A 219 -8.02 13.01 -22.07
C PRO A 219 -9.48 12.55 -22.20
N ARG A 220 -9.81 11.36 -21.68
CA ARG A 220 -11.11 10.69 -21.85
C ARG A 220 -12.03 10.82 -20.64
N VAL A 221 -11.52 11.40 -19.54
CA VAL A 221 -12.25 11.55 -18.28
C VAL A 221 -12.14 12.98 -17.79
N SER A 222 -13.30 13.62 -17.57
CA SER A 222 -13.37 14.95 -16.99
C SER A 222 -13.31 14.89 -15.48
N ALA A 223 -12.45 15.70 -14.87
CA ALA A 223 -12.35 15.90 -13.43
C ALA A 223 -12.59 17.39 -13.11
N ARG A 224 -13.41 17.67 -12.10
CA ARG A 224 -13.67 19.02 -11.59
C ARG A 224 -13.43 19.00 -10.09
N VAL A 225 -12.23 19.40 -9.68
CA VAL A 225 -11.87 19.44 -8.25
C VAL A 225 -12.82 20.40 -7.54
N PRO A 226 -13.54 19.97 -6.50
CA PRO A 226 -14.43 20.83 -5.73
C PRO A 226 -13.67 21.97 -5.04
N ASP A 227 -14.25 23.16 -4.99
CA ASP A 227 -13.65 24.31 -4.29
C ASP A 227 -13.50 24.04 -2.79
N SER A 228 -14.36 23.24 -2.20
CA SER A 228 -14.25 22.77 -0.81
C SER A 228 -13.00 21.91 -0.57
N ALA A 229 -12.66 21.01 -1.50
CA ALA A 229 -11.42 20.25 -1.43
C ALA A 229 -10.19 21.15 -1.54
N LEU A 230 -10.31 22.21 -2.33
CA LEU A 230 -9.25 23.20 -2.51
C LEU A 230 -9.10 24.10 -1.27
N ALA A 231 -10.21 24.52 -0.64
CA ALA A 231 -10.22 25.33 0.57
C ALA A 231 -9.67 24.56 1.79
N ALA A 232 -10.04 23.29 1.95
CA ALA A 232 -9.55 22.43 3.03
C ALA A 232 -8.01 22.29 3.06
N PHE A 233 -7.34 22.48 1.90
CA PHE A 233 -5.88 22.38 1.78
C PHE A 233 -5.16 23.73 1.73
N THR A 234 -5.89 24.85 1.55
CA THR A 234 -5.29 26.20 1.68
C THR A 234 -5.13 26.64 3.13
N THR A 235 -5.90 26.07 4.05
CA THR A 235 -5.75 26.26 5.51
C THR A 235 -4.71 25.32 6.14
N ALA A 236 -4.30 24.26 5.44
CA ALA A 236 -3.13 23.48 5.81
C ALA A 236 -1.85 24.31 5.58
N ALA A 237 -0.87 24.16 6.47
CA ALA A 237 0.36 24.94 6.45
C ALA A 237 0.94 25.08 5.03
N PRO A 238 1.42 26.29 4.64
CA PRO A 238 1.97 26.50 3.30
C PRO A 238 3.12 25.50 3.04
N PRO A 239 3.25 24.98 1.81
CA PRO A 239 4.33 24.08 1.46
C PRO A 239 5.67 24.74 1.75
N SER A 240 6.66 23.92 2.11
CA SER A 240 8.01 24.43 2.38
C SER A 240 8.51 25.32 1.23
N ALA A 241 9.32 26.31 1.54
CA ALA A 241 9.89 27.20 0.54
C ALA A 241 10.58 26.44 -0.62
N ALA A 242 11.08 25.23 -0.35
CA ALA A 242 11.69 24.35 -1.34
C ALA A 242 10.70 23.86 -2.41
N VAL A 243 9.46 23.50 -2.01
CA VAL A 243 8.39 23.11 -2.95
C VAL A 243 7.95 24.30 -3.78
N THR A 244 7.84 25.48 -3.16
CA THR A 244 7.47 26.73 -3.84
C THR A 244 8.48 27.08 -4.93
N VAL A 245 9.78 27.08 -4.63
CA VAL A 245 10.86 27.35 -5.59
C VAL A 245 10.92 26.31 -6.72
N ALA A 246 10.74 25.02 -6.40
CA ALA A 246 10.77 23.96 -7.40
C ALA A 246 9.60 24.07 -8.40
N LEU A 247 8.42 24.44 -7.90
CA LEU A 247 7.23 24.60 -8.72
C LEU A 247 7.28 25.88 -9.57
N ASP A 248 7.89 26.96 -9.09
CA ASP A 248 8.13 28.18 -9.88
C ASP A 248 9.17 27.95 -10.99
N HIS A 249 10.15 27.09 -10.75
CA HIS A 249 11.11 26.65 -11.78
C HIS A 249 10.41 25.84 -12.89
N ALA A 250 9.51 24.92 -12.53
CA ALA A 250 8.70 24.19 -13.51
C ALA A 250 7.80 25.11 -14.34
N ARG A 251 7.25 26.16 -13.74
CA ARG A 251 6.41 27.17 -14.42
C ARG A 251 7.19 28.04 -15.42
N SER A 252 8.43 28.38 -15.11
CA SER A 252 9.29 29.15 -16.03
C SER A 252 9.62 28.36 -17.31
N HIS A 253 9.79 27.04 -17.20
CA HIS A 253 10.01 26.17 -18.36
C HIS A 253 8.76 26.00 -19.22
N VAL A 254 7.54 25.98 -18.66
CA VAL A 254 6.28 25.95 -19.42
C VAL A 254 6.09 27.24 -20.20
N ARG A 255 6.32 28.41 -19.58
CA ARG A 255 6.21 29.73 -20.24
C ARG A 255 7.26 29.96 -21.33
N ALA A 256 8.46 29.42 -21.19
CA ALA A 256 9.50 29.50 -22.21
C ALA A 256 9.17 28.63 -23.45
N GLY A 257 8.49 27.50 -23.24
CA GLY A 257 8.02 26.63 -24.36
C GLY A 257 6.86 27.24 -25.15
N THR A 258 5.94 27.95 -24.49
CA THR A 258 4.78 28.61 -25.13
C THR A 258 5.14 29.91 -25.84
N ARG A 259 6.17 30.64 -25.40
CA ARG A 259 6.64 31.86 -26.10
C ARG A 259 7.30 31.60 -27.47
N ARG A 260 7.80 30.41 -27.73
CA ARG A 260 8.36 30.03 -29.05
C ARG A 260 7.31 29.74 -30.11
N SER A 261 6.05 29.46 -29.75
CA SER A 261 4.94 29.25 -30.70
C SER A 261 3.99 30.45 -30.87
N ALA A 262 4.15 31.52 -30.07
CA ALA A 262 3.24 32.68 -30.07
C ALA A 262 3.81 33.96 -30.68
N SER A 263 5.00 33.90 -31.31
CA SER A 263 5.60 35.09 -31.95
C SER A 263 5.14 35.30 -33.40
N ALA A 264 4.02 34.73 -33.83
CA ALA A 264 3.52 34.85 -35.21
C ALA A 264 2.08 35.39 -35.34
N SER A 265 1.50 36.04 -34.31
CA SER A 265 0.30 36.87 -34.53
C SER A 265 -0.15 37.54 -33.24
N ALA A 266 0.08 38.82 -33.09
CA ALA A 266 -0.84 39.77 -32.46
C ALA A 266 -0.25 41.19 -32.49
N SER A 267 -0.68 41.95 -33.46
CA SER A 267 -0.80 43.41 -33.37
C SER A 267 -2.29 43.71 -33.27
N ALA A 268 -2.74 44.37 -32.23
CA ALA A 268 -3.77 45.40 -32.18
C ALA A 268 -4.56 45.43 -30.86
N ALA A 269 -4.72 46.65 -30.39
CA ALA A 269 -5.79 47.21 -29.57
C ALA A 269 -5.65 47.22 -28.03
N SER A 270 -5.18 48.37 -27.56
CA SER A 270 -5.41 48.93 -26.24
C SER A 270 -6.78 49.62 -26.18
N THR A 271 -7.52 49.46 -25.08
CA THR A 271 -8.32 50.57 -24.47
C THR A 271 -8.65 50.18 -23.02
N GLY A 272 -8.34 51.09 -22.12
CA GLY A 272 -8.59 50.96 -20.68
C GLY A 272 -9.99 51.39 -20.26
N VAL A 273 -10.43 50.91 -19.12
CA VAL A 273 -11.40 51.57 -18.24
C VAL A 273 -11.03 51.26 -16.79
N ALA A 274 -10.80 52.34 -16.03
CA ALA A 274 -10.68 52.30 -14.59
C ALA A 274 -12.09 52.45 -13.99
N VAL A 275 -12.42 51.63 -13.00
CA VAL A 275 -13.55 51.88 -12.09
C VAL A 275 -13.07 51.67 -10.65
N THR A 276 -13.04 52.80 -9.94
CA THR A 276 -13.02 52.88 -8.48
C THR A 276 -14.43 52.68 -7.97
N ASP A 277 -14.61 51.82 -6.98
CA ASP A 277 -15.50 52.08 -5.85
C ASP A 277 -15.31 51.03 -4.74
N ARG A 278 -15.13 51.57 -3.55
CA ARG A 278 -14.96 50.88 -2.29
C ARG A 278 -16.15 51.26 -1.41
N PRO A 279 -16.90 50.32 -0.81
CA PRO A 279 -17.70 50.61 0.36
C PRO A 279 -17.07 50.05 1.64
N GLU A 280 -17.14 50.88 2.67
CA GLU A 280 -16.68 50.68 4.04
C GLU A 280 -17.44 49.57 4.74
N ALA A 281 -16.71 48.84 5.61
CA ALA A 281 -17.25 47.85 6.52
C ALA A 281 -17.66 48.46 7.87
N PRO A 282 -18.70 47.92 8.55
CA PRO A 282 -18.96 48.26 9.94
C PRO A 282 -18.10 47.38 10.88
N THR A 283 -17.45 48.07 11.78
CA THR A 283 -16.76 47.55 12.96
C THR A 283 -17.78 47.09 14.01
N ASP A 284 -17.75 45.82 14.36
CA ASP A 284 -18.03 45.36 15.72
C ASP A 284 -17.30 44.01 15.91
N ALA A 285 -16.13 44.11 16.52
CA ALA A 285 -15.27 42.96 16.81
C ALA A 285 -15.53 42.48 18.23
N VAL A 286 -16.10 41.32 18.35
CA VAL A 286 -15.95 40.46 19.54
C VAL A 286 -14.53 39.92 19.50
N ARG A 287 -13.69 40.34 20.44
CA ARG A 287 -12.37 39.75 20.67
C ARG A 287 -12.56 38.39 21.28
N GLU A 288 -12.46 37.33 20.46
CA GLU A 288 -12.03 36.01 20.95
C GLU A 288 -10.50 36.11 21.17
N GLU A 289 -10.07 35.86 22.40
CA GLU A 289 -8.66 35.71 22.78
C GLU A 289 -8.11 34.46 22.08
N ASP A 290 -7.56 34.64 20.87
CA ASP A 290 -6.70 33.67 20.22
C ASP A 290 -5.46 33.50 21.11
N GLU A 291 -5.31 32.32 21.74
CA GLU A 291 -4.01 31.87 22.22
C GLU A 291 -3.05 31.89 21.03
N GLU A 292 -2.24 32.95 20.94
CA GLU A 292 -1.13 33.07 20.01
C GLU A 292 -0.16 31.91 20.25
N GLY A 293 -0.37 30.81 19.51
CA GLY A 293 0.64 29.77 19.37
C GLY A 293 1.89 30.43 18.82
N GLU A 294 3.00 30.39 19.57
CA GLU A 294 4.32 30.86 19.16
C GLU A 294 4.59 30.52 17.69
N PRO A 295 5.15 31.45 16.87
CA PRO A 295 5.42 31.20 15.48
C PRO A 295 6.36 30.02 15.36
N ARG A 296 5.84 28.89 14.79
CA ARG A 296 6.64 27.69 14.54
C ARG A 296 7.91 28.12 13.81
N SER A 297 9.05 28.08 14.51
CA SER A 297 10.35 28.40 13.95
C SER A 297 10.49 27.63 12.62
N ARG A 298 10.99 28.29 11.57
CA ARG A 298 11.17 27.70 10.24
C ARG A 298 12.09 26.48 10.39
N ARG A 299 11.48 25.28 10.52
CA ARG A 299 12.22 24.04 10.61
C ARG A 299 12.94 23.80 9.29
N ARG A 300 14.18 23.34 9.37
CA ARG A 300 14.94 22.93 8.18
C ARG A 300 14.41 21.58 7.71
N ALA A 301 13.83 21.50 6.53
CA ALA A 301 13.49 20.21 5.92
C ALA A 301 14.77 19.35 5.76
N PRO A 302 14.70 18.03 5.98
CA PRO A 302 15.85 17.14 5.79
C PRO A 302 16.27 17.15 4.32
N ARG A 303 17.58 16.91 4.05
CA ARG A 303 18.08 16.84 2.66
C ARG A 303 17.47 15.64 1.94
N PHE A 304 17.26 15.75 0.62
CA PHE A 304 16.70 14.67 -0.22
C PHE A 304 17.44 13.33 -0.03
N SER A 305 18.76 13.32 -0.10
CA SER A 305 19.55 12.11 0.07
C SER A 305 19.40 11.47 1.45
N VAL A 306 19.33 12.29 2.51
CA VAL A 306 19.09 11.83 3.88
C VAL A 306 17.69 11.22 4.00
N THR A 307 16.68 11.89 3.43
CA THR A 307 15.29 11.39 3.46
C THR A 307 15.18 10.04 2.75
N VAL A 308 15.65 9.96 1.51
CA VAL A 308 15.61 8.72 0.73
C VAL A 308 16.46 7.62 1.38
N GLY A 309 17.67 7.95 1.85
CA GLY A 309 18.55 6.99 2.54
C GLY A 309 17.91 6.42 3.81
N THR A 310 17.25 7.25 4.62
CA THR A 310 16.56 6.78 5.84
C THR A 310 15.38 5.86 5.51
N ILE A 311 14.58 6.17 4.46
CA ILE A 311 13.44 5.35 4.03
C ILE A 311 13.90 4.02 3.45
N LEU A 312 14.97 4.03 2.65
CA LEU A 312 15.49 2.83 2.01
C LEU A 312 16.37 1.97 2.92
N LEU A 313 16.74 2.47 4.10
CA LEU A 313 17.61 1.74 5.04
C LEU A 313 17.07 0.35 5.40
N PRO A 314 15.81 0.16 5.84
CA PRO A 314 15.30 -1.17 6.16
C PRO A 314 15.27 -2.09 4.94
N ILE A 315 14.95 -1.55 3.76
CA ILE A 315 14.97 -2.30 2.50
C ILE A 315 16.38 -2.76 2.17
N ALA A 316 17.37 -1.87 2.27
CA ALA A 316 18.77 -2.18 2.02
C ALA A 316 19.31 -3.26 2.98
N LEU A 317 18.97 -3.19 4.26
CA LEU A 317 19.37 -4.18 5.26
C LEU A 317 18.75 -5.56 5.00
N MET A 318 17.43 -5.61 4.67
CA MET A 318 16.76 -6.86 4.31
C MET A 318 17.30 -7.46 3.00
N MET A 319 17.56 -6.63 1.98
CA MET A 319 18.20 -7.07 0.73
C MET A 319 19.62 -7.58 0.94
N LEU A 320 20.39 -6.93 1.84
CA LEU A 320 21.74 -7.39 2.20
C LEU A 320 21.68 -8.79 2.80
N LYS A 321 20.73 -9.05 3.72
CA LYS A 321 20.50 -10.39 4.28
C LYS A 321 20.10 -11.37 3.18
N ALA A 322 19.09 -11.05 2.37
CA ALA A 322 18.64 -11.92 1.28
C ALA A 322 19.77 -12.27 0.30
N SER A 323 20.66 -11.31 -0.03
CA SER A 323 21.83 -11.58 -0.86
C SER A 323 22.84 -12.50 -0.17
N CYS A 324 23.00 -12.37 1.15
CA CYS A 324 23.87 -13.25 1.92
C CYS A 324 23.32 -14.68 1.96
N ASP A 325 22.00 -14.84 2.18
CA ASP A 325 21.32 -16.15 2.21
C ASP A 325 21.40 -16.84 0.83
N THR A 326 21.34 -16.07 -0.27
CA THR A 326 21.37 -16.61 -1.64
C THR A 326 22.80 -16.94 -2.10
N PHE A 327 23.75 -16.06 -1.88
CA PHE A 327 25.12 -16.15 -2.42
C PHE A 327 26.14 -16.65 -1.41
N HIS A 328 25.79 -16.83 -0.15
CA HIS A 328 26.63 -17.35 0.94
C HIS A 328 27.99 -16.65 1.08
N TRP A 329 28.02 -15.32 0.80
CA TRP A 329 29.27 -14.55 0.76
C TRP A 329 29.79 -14.12 2.15
N ALA A 330 28.96 -14.13 3.19
CA ALA A 330 29.36 -13.77 4.56
C ALA A 330 29.51 -15.03 5.43
N HIS A 331 30.47 -15.02 6.36
CA HIS A 331 30.76 -16.12 7.28
C HIS A 331 31.07 -15.60 8.69
N GLY A 332 30.92 -16.47 9.68
CA GLY A 332 31.26 -16.18 11.08
C GLY A 332 30.52 -14.96 11.64
N ALA A 333 31.22 -14.08 12.35
CA ALA A 333 30.62 -12.91 13.00
C ALA A 333 29.96 -11.94 12.00
N LEU A 334 30.47 -11.85 10.75
CA LEU A 334 29.85 -11.03 9.72
C LEU A 334 28.48 -11.57 9.31
N LEU A 335 28.35 -12.88 9.13
CA LEU A 335 27.07 -13.54 8.85
C LEU A 335 26.06 -13.24 9.95
N THR A 336 26.41 -13.48 11.21
CA THR A 336 25.52 -13.20 12.36
C THR A 336 25.09 -11.73 12.40
N THR A 337 26.01 -10.79 12.08
CA THR A 337 25.68 -9.35 12.04
C THR A 337 24.69 -9.03 10.91
N VAL A 338 24.91 -9.58 9.71
CA VAL A 338 24.03 -9.37 8.55
C VAL A 338 22.65 -9.98 8.80
N GLU A 339 22.58 -11.19 9.34
CA GLU A 339 21.34 -11.85 9.71
C GLU A 339 20.55 -11.05 10.76
N PHE A 340 21.23 -10.56 11.80
CA PHE A 340 20.61 -9.73 12.84
C PHE A 340 20.08 -8.43 12.27
N LEU A 341 20.91 -7.64 11.58
CA LEU A 341 20.50 -6.33 11.03
C LEU A 341 19.47 -6.48 9.91
N GLY A 342 19.51 -7.55 9.14
CA GLY A 342 18.58 -7.85 8.06
C GLY A 342 17.24 -8.45 8.54
N THR A 343 17.13 -8.80 9.83
CA THR A 343 15.84 -9.22 10.40
C THR A 343 14.83 -8.06 10.29
N PRO A 344 13.62 -8.26 9.73
CA PRO A 344 12.69 -7.17 9.41
C PRO A 344 12.38 -6.23 10.57
N MET A 345 12.18 -6.76 11.77
CA MET A 345 11.94 -5.96 12.98
C MET A 345 13.16 -5.08 13.32
N ILE A 346 14.36 -5.64 13.25
CA ILE A 346 15.60 -4.91 13.55
C ILE A 346 15.91 -3.88 12.47
N SER A 347 15.72 -4.21 11.19
CA SER A 347 15.89 -3.29 10.07
C SER A 347 14.99 -2.07 10.18
N LEU A 348 13.69 -2.27 10.51
CA LEU A 348 12.74 -1.18 10.72
C LEU A 348 13.06 -0.38 11.98
N LEU A 349 13.45 -1.04 13.08
CA LEU A 349 13.86 -0.35 14.30
C LEU A 349 15.11 0.51 14.06
N ALA A 350 16.11 -0.01 13.37
CA ALA A 350 17.31 0.75 13.00
C ALA A 350 16.95 1.99 12.15
N ALA A 351 16.06 1.83 11.17
CA ALA A 351 15.57 2.95 10.37
C ALA A 351 14.82 3.99 11.22
N ILE A 352 14.02 3.57 12.20
CA ILE A 352 13.34 4.49 13.12
C ILE A 352 14.35 5.25 13.98
N LEU A 353 15.35 4.57 14.53
CA LEU A 353 16.39 5.23 15.33
C LEU A 353 17.16 6.28 14.51
N VAL A 354 17.46 5.98 13.25
CA VAL A 354 18.04 6.95 12.32
C VAL A 354 17.04 8.06 12.01
N ALA A 355 15.75 7.74 11.81
CA ALA A 355 14.70 8.71 11.54
C ALA A 355 14.45 9.66 12.72
N LEU A 356 14.50 9.18 13.96
CA LEU A 356 14.41 10.04 15.15
C LEU A 356 15.48 11.13 15.15
N PHE A 357 16.67 10.80 14.69
CA PHE A 357 17.73 11.79 14.52
C PHE A 357 17.51 12.65 13.29
N THR A 358 17.35 12.05 12.10
CA THR A 358 17.30 12.76 10.81
C THR A 358 16.01 13.55 10.57
N PHE A 359 14.87 13.03 11.01
CA PHE A 359 13.54 13.62 10.86
C PHE A 359 13.03 14.30 12.13
N GLY A 360 13.67 14.03 13.28
CA GLY A 360 13.35 14.65 14.55
C GLY A 360 14.36 15.73 14.93
N TRP A 361 15.41 15.35 15.62
CA TRP A 361 16.34 16.29 16.25
C TRP A 361 17.17 17.11 15.27
N ALA A 362 17.62 16.54 14.16
CA ALA A 362 18.42 17.25 13.17
C ALA A 362 17.65 18.35 12.42
N VAL A 363 16.32 18.26 12.39
CA VAL A 363 15.44 19.30 11.81
C VAL A 363 14.93 20.30 12.86
N GLY A 364 15.36 20.15 14.13
CA GLY A 364 15.05 21.08 15.22
C GLY A 364 13.79 20.73 16.02
N SER A 365 13.30 19.49 15.94
CA SER A 365 12.17 19.06 16.76
C SER A 365 12.60 18.82 18.21
N SER A 366 11.78 19.28 19.16
CA SER A 366 11.95 18.99 20.58
C SER A 366 11.61 17.53 20.91
N ARG A 367 12.06 17.04 22.06
CA ARG A 367 11.71 15.68 22.52
C ARG A 367 10.21 15.48 22.65
N ARG A 368 9.48 16.49 23.12
CA ARG A 368 8.02 16.47 23.24
C ARG A 368 7.33 16.33 21.89
N GLU A 369 7.75 17.10 20.89
CA GLU A 369 7.19 17.03 19.54
C GLU A 369 7.46 15.68 18.87
N VAL A 370 8.66 15.12 19.05
CA VAL A 370 8.97 13.76 18.55
C VAL A 370 8.04 12.74 19.21
N GLN A 371 7.82 12.81 20.53
CA GLN A 371 6.92 11.92 21.24
C GLN A 371 5.47 12.08 20.78
N GLU A 372 5.00 13.30 20.54
CA GLU A 372 3.68 13.57 19.97
C GLU A 372 3.55 12.98 18.56
N THR A 373 4.57 13.11 17.70
CA THR A 373 4.61 12.48 16.37
C THR A 373 4.50 10.97 16.48
N LEU A 374 5.24 10.33 17.40
CA LEU A 374 5.13 8.90 17.66
C LEU A 374 3.72 8.50 18.10
N SER A 375 3.12 9.23 19.05
CA SER A 375 1.78 8.96 19.54
C SER A 375 0.71 9.08 18.44
N ARG A 376 0.86 10.03 17.53
CA ARG A 376 -0.05 10.25 16.38
C ARG A 376 0.08 9.18 15.29
N SER A 377 1.10 8.32 15.34
CA SER A 377 1.26 7.22 14.39
C SER A 377 0.31 6.04 14.65
N PHE A 378 -0.18 5.86 15.89
CA PHE A 378 -0.98 4.70 16.29
C PHE A 378 -2.45 4.74 15.85
N PRO A 379 -3.20 5.85 16.01
CA PRO A 379 -4.63 5.85 15.68
C PRO A 379 -4.95 5.43 14.24
N PRO A 380 -4.21 5.86 13.20
CA PRO A 380 -4.52 5.48 11.81
C PRO A 380 -4.38 3.98 11.53
N ILE A 381 -3.56 3.26 12.30
CA ILE A 381 -3.29 1.83 12.08
C ILE A 381 -4.10 0.89 12.96
N ALA A 382 -4.81 1.42 13.97
CA ALA A 382 -5.54 0.60 14.92
C ALA A 382 -6.53 -0.36 14.24
N GLY A 383 -7.31 0.14 13.29
CA GLY A 383 -8.25 -0.67 12.52
C GLY A 383 -7.56 -1.77 11.69
N VAL A 384 -6.42 -1.43 11.08
CA VAL A 384 -5.63 -2.40 10.29
C VAL A 384 -5.09 -3.51 11.18
N LEU A 385 -4.53 -3.18 12.34
CA LEU A 385 -4.03 -4.16 13.32
C LEU A 385 -5.12 -5.14 13.73
N VAL A 386 -6.30 -4.64 14.07
CA VAL A 386 -7.44 -5.47 14.48
C VAL A 386 -7.88 -6.42 13.35
N ILE A 387 -7.95 -5.94 12.10
CA ILE A 387 -8.31 -6.76 10.93
C ILE A 387 -7.25 -7.82 10.66
N VAL A 388 -5.97 -7.46 10.71
CA VAL A 388 -4.84 -8.39 10.51
C VAL A 388 -4.86 -9.48 11.57
N GLY A 389 -5.07 -9.11 12.83
CA GLY A 389 -5.23 -10.06 13.93
C GLY A 389 -6.41 -11.03 13.71
N ALA A 390 -7.58 -10.49 13.32
CA ALA A 390 -8.76 -11.32 13.02
C ALA A 390 -8.51 -12.31 11.86
N GLY A 391 -7.73 -11.89 10.86
CA GLY A 391 -7.34 -12.79 9.77
C GLY A 391 -6.46 -13.95 10.23
N GLY A 392 -5.56 -13.70 11.18
CA GLY A 392 -4.79 -14.76 11.84
C GLY A 392 -5.69 -15.75 12.58
N GLY A 393 -6.68 -15.23 13.32
CA GLY A 393 -7.68 -16.04 13.99
C GLY A 393 -8.53 -16.88 13.02
N TYR A 394 -8.99 -16.27 11.91
CA TYR A 394 -9.72 -16.97 10.85
C TYR A 394 -8.88 -18.07 10.19
N SER A 395 -7.61 -17.78 9.90
CA SER A 395 -6.67 -18.75 9.34
C SER A 395 -6.46 -19.95 10.27
N ALA A 396 -6.27 -19.72 11.58
CA ALA A 396 -6.12 -20.79 12.57
C ALA A 396 -7.38 -21.67 12.65
N ALA A 397 -8.57 -21.05 12.66
CA ALA A 397 -9.84 -21.78 12.66
C ALA A 397 -10.02 -22.67 11.41
N LEU A 398 -9.60 -22.20 10.22
CA LEU A 398 -9.59 -23.00 9.00
C LEU A 398 -8.59 -24.17 9.11
N GLN A 399 -7.39 -23.96 9.65
CA GLN A 399 -6.39 -25.00 9.83
C GLN A 399 -6.87 -26.10 10.79
N ASP A 400 -7.43 -25.71 11.94
CA ASP A 400 -7.87 -26.63 12.97
C ASP A 400 -9.14 -27.42 12.59
N SER A 401 -9.88 -26.95 11.57
CA SER A 401 -11.05 -27.65 11.03
C SER A 401 -10.69 -28.79 10.06
N GLY A 402 -9.40 -29.02 9.75
CA GLY A 402 -8.95 -30.07 8.84
C GLY A 402 -9.15 -29.78 7.34
N ILE A 403 -9.63 -28.58 7.01
CA ILE A 403 -9.91 -28.16 5.62
C ILE A 403 -8.68 -28.18 4.72
N ASN A 404 -7.48 -28.06 5.29
CA ASN A 404 -6.22 -27.99 4.55
C ASN A 404 -5.98 -29.22 3.67
N ALA A 405 -6.26 -30.40 4.17
CA ALA A 405 -6.08 -31.64 3.42
C ALA A 405 -7.03 -31.67 2.21
N ALA A 406 -8.31 -31.36 2.42
CA ALA A 406 -9.32 -31.34 1.36
C ALA A 406 -9.01 -30.29 0.26
N ILE A 407 -8.51 -29.10 0.63
CA ILE A 407 -8.09 -28.09 -0.36
C ILE A 407 -6.85 -28.57 -1.14
N GLY A 408 -5.88 -29.20 -0.47
CA GLY A 408 -4.67 -29.75 -1.10
C GLY A 408 -5.00 -30.82 -2.15
N GLU A 409 -5.90 -31.74 -1.83
CA GLU A 409 -6.38 -32.75 -2.77
C GLU A 409 -7.17 -32.14 -3.93
N ALA A 410 -8.07 -31.18 -3.66
CA ALA A 410 -8.81 -30.49 -4.71
C ALA A 410 -7.89 -29.76 -5.69
N ALA A 411 -6.85 -29.09 -5.21
CA ALA A 411 -5.87 -28.39 -6.03
C ALA A 411 -5.13 -29.34 -6.98
N GLN A 412 -4.75 -30.53 -6.49
CA GLN A 412 -4.10 -31.55 -7.31
C GLN A 412 -5.03 -32.08 -8.41
N HIS A 413 -6.32 -32.25 -8.12
CA HIS A 413 -7.29 -32.73 -9.11
C HIS A 413 -7.63 -31.67 -10.18
N LEU A 414 -7.63 -30.39 -9.85
CA LEU A 414 -8.01 -29.32 -10.77
C LEU A 414 -6.89 -28.90 -11.73
N HIS A 415 -5.65 -29.35 -11.55
CA HIS A 415 -4.48 -28.99 -12.36
C HIS A 415 -4.29 -27.46 -12.54
N ILE A 416 -4.76 -26.66 -11.60
CA ILE A 416 -4.61 -25.20 -11.59
C ILE A 416 -3.30 -24.87 -10.89
N SER A 417 -2.49 -23.99 -11.50
CA SER A 417 -1.30 -23.45 -10.85
C SER A 417 -1.68 -22.80 -9.50
N LEU A 418 -0.93 -23.11 -8.44
CA LEU A 418 -1.15 -22.59 -7.10
C LEU A 418 -1.09 -21.03 -7.09
N LEU A 419 -0.24 -20.44 -7.92
CA LEU A 419 -0.16 -18.99 -8.10
C LEU A 419 -1.46 -18.41 -8.66
N LEU A 420 -2.02 -19.07 -9.68
CA LEU A 420 -3.28 -18.64 -10.27
C LEU A 420 -4.46 -18.84 -9.30
N LEU A 421 -4.48 -19.93 -8.55
CA LEU A 421 -5.47 -20.17 -7.50
C LEU A 421 -5.42 -19.08 -6.42
N ALA A 422 -4.22 -18.78 -5.92
CA ALA A 422 -4.01 -17.74 -4.91
C ALA A 422 -4.49 -16.37 -5.39
N TRP A 423 -4.12 -16.01 -6.62
CA TRP A 423 -4.59 -14.78 -7.26
C TRP A 423 -6.12 -14.75 -7.37
N LEU A 424 -6.73 -15.83 -7.86
CA LEU A 424 -8.17 -15.91 -8.06
C LEU A 424 -8.95 -15.79 -6.75
N VAL A 425 -8.54 -16.51 -5.69
CA VAL A 425 -9.16 -16.42 -4.37
C VAL A 425 -9.05 -15.01 -3.82
N ALA A 426 -7.87 -14.39 -3.90
CA ALA A 426 -7.68 -13.02 -3.44
C ALA A 426 -8.51 -12.00 -4.26
N ALA A 427 -8.60 -12.18 -5.59
CA ALA A 427 -9.40 -11.33 -6.48
C ALA A 427 -10.91 -11.44 -6.20
N LEU A 428 -11.41 -12.64 -5.94
CA LEU A 428 -12.81 -12.85 -5.54
C LEU A 428 -13.11 -12.20 -4.19
N MET A 429 -12.23 -12.41 -3.20
CA MET A 429 -12.35 -11.76 -1.89
C MET A 429 -12.30 -10.24 -2.00
N ARG A 430 -11.40 -9.70 -2.83
CA ARG A 430 -11.29 -8.24 -3.08
C ARG A 430 -12.57 -7.68 -3.68
N THR A 431 -13.08 -8.32 -4.73
CA THR A 431 -14.31 -7.90 -5.41
C THR A 431 -15.51 -7.92 -4.45
N ALA A 432 -15.57 -8.90 -3.58
CA ALA A 432 -16.67 -9.05 -2.63
C ALA A 432 -16.58 -8.08 -1.44
N THR A 433 -15.39 -7.95 -0.81
CA THR A 433 -15.23 -7.19 0.45
C THR A 433 -14.91 -5.72 0.24
N GLY A 434 -14.32 -5.36 -0.90
CA GLY A 434 -13.90 -3.99 -1.21
C GLY A 434 -12.59 -3.55 -0.54
N SER A 435 -11.96 -4.38 0.31
CA SER A 435 -10.72 -4.06 1.01
C SER A 435 -9.57 -4.96 0.58
N GLY A 436 -8.46 -4.38 0.11
CA GLY A 436 -7.27 -5.14 -0.27
C GLY A 436 -6.66 -5.91 0.91
N THR A 437 -6.55 -5.28 2.07
CA THR A 437 -6.01 -5.91 3.28
C THR A 437 -6.89 -7.08 3.73
N VAL A 438 -8.22 -6.91 3.79
CA VAL A 438 -9.15 -7.98 4.16
C VAL A 438 -9.08 -9.12 3.15
N ALA A 439 -9.05 -8.81 1.86
CA ALA A 439 -8.95 -9.80 0.80
C ALA A 439 -7.67 -10.65 0.90
N THR A 440 -6.52 -9.98 1.08
CA THR A 440 -5.24 -10.68 1.24
C THR A 440 -5.25 -11.56 2.48
N VAL A 441 -5.73 -11.04 3.62
CA VAL A 441 -5.78 -11.76 4.89
C VAL A 441 -6.66 -13.00 4.79
N ALA A 442 -7.87 -12.88 4.26
CA ALA A 442 -8.79 -14.01 4.10
C ALA A 442 -8.26 -15.03 3.07
N ALA A 443 -7.74 -14.57 1.92
CA ALA A 443 -7.16 -15.45 0.92
C ALA A 443 -5.91 -16.17 1.42
N ALA A 444 -5.05 -15.48 2.18
CA ALA A 444 -3.87 -16.06 2.79
C ALA A 444 -4.22 -17.16 3.80
N GLY A 445 -5.33 -17.02 4.54
CA GLY A 445 -5.86 -18.06 5.42
C GLY A 445 -6.27 -19.33 4.67
N ILE A 446 -6.81 -19.18 3.48
CA ILE A 446 -7.26 -20.28 2.62
C ILE A 446 -6.08 -20.94 1.90
N VAL A 447 -5.18 -20.15 1.32
CA VAL A 447 -4.10 -20.61 0.46
C VAL A 447 -2.84 -21.00 1.25
N GLY A 448 -2.63 -20.41 2.42
CA GLY A 448 -1.43 -20.65 3.24
C GLY A 448 -1.13 -22.12 3.50
N PRO A 449 -2.11 -22.94 3.86
CA PRO A 449 -1.91 -24.37 4.05
C PRO A 449 -1.37 -25.13 2.82
N LEU A 450 -1.70 -24.64 1.61
CA LEU A 450 -1.24 -25.22 0.34
C LEU A 450 0.22 -24.89 0.01
N ALA A 451 0.80 -23.92 0.71
CA ALA A 451 2.20 -23.53 0.54
C ALA A 451 3.19 -24.48 1.22
N GLN A 452 2.70 -25.48 1.98
CA GLN A 452 3.56 -26.44 2.67
C GLN A 452 4.41 -27.23 1.66
N GLY A 453 5.72 -27.19 1.86
CA GLY A 453 6.68 -27.89 0.99
C GLY A 453 7.12 -27.11 -0.24
N LEU A 454 6.64 -25.87 -0.43
CA LEU A 454 7.21 -24.98 -1.43
C LEU A 454 8.62 -24.54 -1.00
N ASP A 455 9.50 -24.39 -1.97
CA ASP A 455 10.77 -23.73 -1.76
C ASP A 455 10.60 -22.20 -1.59
N SER A 456 11.66 -21.54 -1.16
CA SER A 456 11.61 -20.13 -0.81
C SER A 456 11.23 -19.20 -1.99
N PRO A 457 11.71 -19.40 -3.23
CA PRO A 457 11.28 -18.63 -4.40
C PRO A 457 9.78 -18.74 -4.69
N HIS A 458 9.26 -19.95 -4.80
CA HIS A 458 7.84 -20.18 -5.11
C HIS A 458 6.91 -19.70 -3.99
N ALA A 459 7.31 -19.85 -2.71
CA ALA A 459 6.58 -19.27 -1.59
C ALA A 459 6.51 -17.73 -1.66
N ALA A 460 7.61 -17.06 -2.05
CA ALA A 460 7.65 -15.62 -2.24
C ALA A 460 6.74 -15.16 -3.40
N LEU A 461 6.77 -15.86 -4.54
CA LEU A 461 5.87 -15.60 -5.67
C LEU A 461 4.40 -15.83 -5.28
N LEU A 462 4.11 -16.85 -4.45
CA LEU A 462 2.77 -17.11 -3.96
C LEU A 462 2.24 -15.96 -3.08
N ALA A 463 3.08 -15.43 -2.19
CA ALA A 463 2.74 -14.26 -1.39
C ALA A 463 2.42 -13.03 -2.27
N LEU A 464 3.19 -12.83 -3.34
CA LEU A 464 2.95 -11.74 -4.30
C LEU A 464 1.68 -11.98 -5.14
N ALA A 465 1.36 -13.22 -5.48
CA ALA A 465 0.13 -13.56 -6.20
C ALA A 465 -1.11 -13.22 -5.35
N LEU A 466 -1.09 -13.47 -4.04
CA LEU A 466 -2.13 -13.04 -3.10
C LEU A 466 -2.28 -11.50 -3.08
N GLY A 467 -1.18 -10.77 -2.98
CA GLY A 467 -1.18 -9.30 -3.02
C GLY A 467 -1.68 -8.74 -4.36
N SER A 468 -1.27 -9.37 -5.45
CA SER A 468 -1.70 -9.06 -6.82
C SER A 468 -3.22 -9.26 -7.00
N GLY A 469 -3.76 -10.38 -6.55
CA GLY A 469 -5.20 -10.66 -6.58
C GLY A 469 -5.99 -9.68 -5.72
N ALA A 470 -5.48 -9.33 -4.54
CA ALA A 470 -6.10 -8.37 -3.65
C ALA A 470 -6.10 -6.92 -4.19
N ALA A 471 -5.35 -6.63 -5.23
CA ALA A 471 -5.44 -5.36 -5.95
C ALA A 471 -6.53 -5.36 -7.05
N PHE A 472 -7.13 -6.51 -7.39
CA PHE A 472 -8.07 -6.65 -8.50
C PHE A 472 -9.37 -5.86 -8.26
N LEU A 473 -9.86 -5.20 -9.31
CA LEU A 473 -11.21 -4.64 -9.44
C LEU A 473 -11.71 -3.83 -8.21
N GLY A 474 -10.89 -2.87 -7.71
CA GLY A 474 -11.36 -1.92 -6.69
C GLY A 474 -12.52 -1.06 -7.23
N HIS A 475 -13.74 -1.24 -6.70
CA HIS A 475 -14.95 -0.56 -7.21
C HIS A 475 -15.76 0.13 -6.10
N VAL A 476 -17.05 0.31 -6.28
CA VAL A 476 -17.93 1.10 -5.38
C VAL A 476 -17.99 0.61 -3.92
N ASN A 477 -17.55 -0.58 -3.61
CA ASN A 477 -17.43 -1.08 -2.24
C ASN A 477 -16.08 -0.76 -1.57
N ASP A 478 -15.13 -0.18 -2.34
CA ASP A 478 -13.81 0.23 -1.86
C ASP A 478 -13.85 1.66 -1.31
N ALA A 479 -13.43 1.88 -0.07
CA ALA A 479 -13.31 3.21 0.52
C ALA A 479 -12.40 4.13 -0.29
N SER A 480 -11.29 3.58 -0.81
CA SER A 480 -10.32 4.33 -1.61
C SER A 480 -10.89 4.80 -2.96
N PHE A 481 -11.85 4.05 -3.52
CA PHE A 481 -12.61 4.47 -4.71
C PHE A 481 -13.36 5.79 -4.46
N TRP A 482 -14.02 5.92 -3.30
CA TRP A 482 -14.74 7.13 -2.92
C TRP A 482 -13.79 8.26 -2.57
N MET A 483 -12.70 7.99 -1.87
CA MET A 483 -11.65 8.99 -1.63
C MET A 483 -11.12 9.54 -2.96
N PHE A 484 -10.79 8.69 -3.92
CA PHE A 484 -10.32 9.11 -5.24
C PHE A 484 -11.37 9.93 -5.98
N LYS A 485 -12.65 9.51 -5.93
CA LYS A 485 -13.78 10.24 -6.52
C LYS A 485 -13.91 11.66 -5.96
N GLU A 486 -13.97 11.78 -4.64
CA GLU A 486 -14.23 13.06 -3.96
C GLU A 486 -13.05 14.05 -4.12
N TYR A 487 -11.83 13.60 -3.87
CA TYR A 487 -10.67 14.49 -3.94
C TYR A 487 -10.36 14.99 -5.36
N PHE A 488 -10.63 14.19 -6.37
CA PHE A 488 -10.39 14.58 -7.77
C PHE A 488 -11.64 15.06 -8.50
N GLY A 489 -12.79 15.13 -7.82
CA GLY A 489 -14.04 15.64 -8.36
C GLY A 489 -14.55 14.84 -9.55
N LEU A 490 -14.53 13.51 -9.43
CA LEU A 490 -14.95 12.59 -10.47
C LEU A 490 -16.42 12.17 -10.30
N SER A 491 -17.08 11.86 -11.41
CA SER A 491 -18.33 11.08 -11.37
C SER A 491 -18.02 9.62 -11.04
N VAL A 492 -19.01 8.86 -10.56
CA VAL A 492 -18.87 7.40 -10.32
C VAL A 492 -18.36 6.70 -11.59
N GLY A 493 -18.91 7.00 -12.76
CA GLY A 493 -18.46 6.44 -14.04
C GLY A 493 -17.03 6.86 -14.40
N GLY A 494 -16.62 8.08 -14.06
CA GLY A 494 -15.23 8.55 -14.22
C GLY A 494 -14.27 7.77 -13.31
N THR A 495 -14.67 7.53 -12.08
CA THR A 495 -13.87 6.76 -11.11
C THR A 495 -13.75 5.30 -11.51
N LEU A 496 -14.81 4.68 -12.01
CA LEU A 496 -14.74 3.33 -12.57
C LEU A 496 -13.75 3.23 -13.74
N ARG A 497 -13.76 4.20 -14.65
CA ARG A 497 -12.83 4.22 -15.80
C ARG A 497 -11.38 4.51 -15.41
N THR A 498 -11.13 5.16 -14.31
CA THR A 498 -9.78 5.51 -13.84
C THR A 498 -9.31 4.55 -12.74
N TRP A 499 -9.90 4.61 -11.56
CA TRP A 499 -9.51 3.83 -10.39
C TRP A 499 -9.66 2.32 -10.61
N THR A 500 -10.87 1.86 -10.98
CA THR A 500 -11.13 0.42 -11.13
C THR A 500 -10.32 -0.19 -12.26
N VAL A 501 -10.21 0.49 -13.41
CA VAL A 501 -9.38 0.01 -14.52
C VAL A 501 -7.90 0.00 -14.13
N SER A 502 -7.42 1.03 -13.42
CA SER A 502 -6.03 1.11 -12.92
C SER A 502 -5.70 -0.09 -12.02
N HIS A 503 -6.58 -0.42 -11.07
CA HIS A 503 -6.40 -1.55 -10.15
C HIS A 503 -6.48 -2.90 -10.86
N THR A 504 -7.38 -3.04 -11.82
CA THR A 504 -7.46 -4.25 -12.67
C THR A 504 -6.18 -4.44 -13.49
N LEU A 505 -5.67 -3.37 -14.12
CA LEU A 505 -4.41 -3.40 -14.84
C LEU A 505 -3.22 -3.73 -13.92
N LEU A 506 -3.17 -3.15 -12.71
CA LEU A 506 -2.15 -3.47 -11.72
C LEU A 506 -2.15 -4.96 -11.42
N SER A 507 -3.30 -5.52 -11.08
CA SER A 507 -3.46 -6.92 -10.72
C SER A 507 -3.09 -7.87 -11.88
N LEU A 508 -3.56 -7.60 -13.09
CA LEU A 508 -3.26 -8.45 -14.25
C LEU A 508 -1.79 -8.33 -14.70
N THR A 509 -1.22 -7.12 -14.67
CA THR A 509 0.20 -6.91 -15.01
C THR A 509 1.09 -7.61 -13.98
N SER A 510 0.80 -7.47 -12.69
CA SER A 510 1.58 -8.14 -11.65
C SER A 510 1.47 -9.66 -11.74
N LEU A 511 0.28 -10.21 -11.96
CA LEU A 511 0.11 -11.65 -12.20
C LEU A 511 0.94 -12.12 -13.39
N GLY A 512 0.89 -11.40 -14.52
CA GLY A 512 1.68 -11.75 -15.71
C GLY A 512 3.18 -11.77 -15.43
N VAL A 513 3.70 -10.80 -14.68
CA VAL A 513 5.13 -10.76 -14.31
C VAL A 513 5.47 -11.86 -13.30
N ILE A 514 4.58 -12.15 -12.33
CA ILE A 514 4.76 -13.25 -11.37
C ILE A 514 4.83 -14.59 -12.10
N LEU A 515 3.91 -14.87 -13.02
CA LEU A 515 3.92 -16.10 -13.82
C LEU A 515 5.15 -16.19 -14.73
N LEU A 516 5.65 -15.07 -15.23
CA LEU A 516 6.90 -15.04 -15.98
C LEU A 516 8.11 -15.35 -15.09
N LEU A 517 8.15 -14.81 -13.88
CA LEU A 517 9.21 -15.13 -12.91
C LEU A 517 9.18 -16.61 -12.50
N ASP A 518 8.01 -17.20 -12.33
CA ASP A 518 7.81 -18.62 -12.01
C ASP A 518 8.46 -19.56 -13.06
N THR A 519 8.65 -19.10 -14.29
CA THR A 519 9.32 -19.90 -15.35
C THR A 519 10.84 -19.89 -15.26
N VAL A 520 11.45 -19.01 -14.43
CA VAL A 520 12.91 -18.81 -14.36
C VAL A 520 13.49 -19.04 -12.96
N VAL A 521 12.65 -19.27 -11.96
CA VAL A 521 12.99 -19.66 -10.58
C VAL A 521 12.56 -21.08 -10.29
#